data_52e92dbed26b921c103383c4b5c58525
#
_entry.id   52e92dbed26b921c103383c4b5c58525
#
_cell.length_a   1.000
_cell.length_b   1.000
_cell.length_c   1.000
_cell.angle_alpha   90.00
_cell.angle_beta   90.00
_cell.angle_gamma   90.00
#
_symmetry.space_group_name_H-M   'P 1'
#
loop_
_entity.id
_entity.type
_entity.pdbx_description
1 polymer ?
#
loop_
_entity_poly.entity_id
_entity_poly.type
_entity_poly.pdbx_seq_one_letter_code
_entity_poly.pdbx_strand_id
1 'polypeptide(L)'
;LKPRLLAKIKDIFIPRGQVSYVISPRSKNKKEGGYRNYEVEFSVDGKPVRKVFVRTYLKLYKEIFVARDTIKRNQVIEESDLLKLRRNVDRIQRDYLTDKNQIIGKISTRTLNPSEVFSPNSIANPLLVNSGDRLQIVFETPFLRLSAPGISLAKGREGDRIPVKNEDSKTVVFATVKTKNIVQVN
;
A
#
# COMPACT_ATOMS: atom_id res chain seq x y z
N LEU A 1 -17.70 4.21 12.06
CA LEU A 1 -17.08 3.36 13.08
C LEU A 1 -18.15 2.99 14.10
N LYS A 2 -18.41 1.67 14.31
CA LYS A 2 -19.28 1.21 15.40
C LYS A 2 -18.43 0.43 16.39
N PRO A 3 -18.11 0.99 17.55
CA PRO A 3 -17.40 0.25 18.60
C PRO A 3 -18.33 -0.82 19.20
N ARG A 4 -17.79 -2.00 19.44
CA ARG A 4 -18.47 -3.05 20.20
C ARG A 4 -17.68 -3.32 21.46
N LEU A 5 -18.32 -3.15 22.59
CA LEU A 5 -17.75 -3.53 23.88
C LEU A 5 -17.71 -5.06 23.99
N LEU A 6 -16.55 -5.62 24.34
CA LEU A 6 -16.34 -7.07 24.39
C LEU A 6 -16.35 -7.64 25.81
N ALA A 7 -16.32 -6.78 26.83
CA ALA A 7 -16.35 -7.20 28.21
C ALA A 7 -17.66 -6.77 28.88
N LYS A 8 -18.21 -7.64 29.76
CA LYS A 8 -19.18 -7.19 30.75
C LYS A 8 -18.45 -6.19 31.66
N ILE A 9 -18.88 -4.94 31.64
CA ILE A 9 -18.41 -3.95 32.59
C ILE A 9 -19.01 -4.36 33.91
N LYS A 10 -18.15 -4.67 34.91
CA LYS A 10 -18.59 -4.82 36.31
C LYS A 10 -18.87 -3.44 36.87
N ASP A 11 -19.85 -3.35 37.76
CA ASP A 11 -20.12 -2.10 38.46
C ASP A 11 -18.84 -1.60 39.15
N ILE A 12 -18.61 -0.31 39.03
CA ILE A 12 -17.43 0.35 39.57
C ILE A 12 -17.89 1.23 40.72
N PHE A 13 -17.47 0.88 41.92
CA PHE A 13 -17.71 1.71 43.09
C PHE A 13 -16.61 2.77 43.19
N ILE A 14 -17.04 4.03 43.24
CA ILE A 14 -16.19 5.20 43.45
C ILE A 14 -16.76 6.05 44.59
N PRO A 15 -15.91 6.80 45.33
CA PRO A 15 -16.37 7.71 46.38
C PRO A 15 -17.39 8.75 45.84
N ARG A 16 -18.20 9.30 46.73
CA ARG A 16 -19.07 10.44 46.38
C ARG A 16 -18.23 11.69 46.14
N GLY A 17 -18.61 12.50 45.14
CA GLY A 17 -17.94 13.71 44.77
C GLY A 17 -18.12 14.05 43.29
N GLN A 18 -17.43 15.04 42.81
CA GLN A 18 -17.43 15.41 41.38
C GLN A 18 -16.55 14.45 40.60
N VAL A 19 -17.18 13.58 39.78
CA VAL A 19 -16.49 12.55 39.01
C VAL A 19 -16.00 13.12 37.69
N SER A 20 -14.72 12.87 37.37
CA SER A 20 -14.13 13.08 36.04
C SER A 20 -13.42 11.81 35.59
N TYR A 21 -13.14 11.68 34.28
CA TYR A 21 -12.38 10.55 33.75
C TYR A 21 -11.49 10.96 32.58
N VAL A 22 -10.39 10.23 32.42
CA VAL A 22 -9.46 10.36 31.29
C VAL A 22 -9.35 8.99 30.61
N ILE A 23 -9.46 8.97 29.28
CA ILE A 23 -9.32 7.75 28.48
C ILE A 23 -8.01 7.83 27.71
N SER A 24 -7.13 6.86 27.94
CA SER A 24 -5.84 6.76 27.30
C SER A 24 -5.70 5.45 26.54
N PRO A 25 -5.23 5.44 25.27
CA PRO A 25 -4.94 4.22 24.56
C PRO A 25 -3.68 3.56 25.13
N ARG A 26 -3.77 2.26 25.50
CA ARG A 26 -2.60 1.51 26.01
C ARG A 26 -1.66 1.02 24.91
N SER A 27 -2.13 0.95 23.67
CA SER A 27 -1.36 0.44 22.54
C SER A 27 -1.13 1.53 21.51
N LYS A 28 0.12 1.76 21.14
CA LYS A 28 0.53 2.60 20.01
C LYS A 28 0.30 1.90 18.64
N ASN A 29 -0.63 0.94 18.57
CA ASN A 29 -0.86 0.15 17.37
C ASN A 29 -1.38 1.07 16.25
N LYS A 30 -0.62 1.19 15.17
CA LYS A 30 -0.94 2.05 14.01
C LYS A 30 -2.12 1.53 13.16
N LYS A 31 -2.59 0.30 13.40
CA LYS A 31 -3.74 -0.24 12.67
C LYS A 31 -5.01 0.53 13.08
N GLU A 32 -5.77 1.01 12.13
CA GLU A 32 -6.98 1.81 12.37
C GLU A 32 -8.16 0.99 12.95
N GLY A 33 -8.21 -0.33 12.71
CA GLY A 33 -9.26 -1.26 13.17
C GLY A 33 -8.74 -2.38 14.08
N GLY A 34 -9.63 -3.27 14.50
CA GLY A 34 -9.34 -4.44 15.32
C GLY A 34 -9.40 -4.19 16.83
N TYR A 35 -8.73 -5.04 17.60
CA TYR A 35 -8.71 -4.93 19.05
C TYR A 35 -7.99 -3.68 19.53
N ARG A 36 -8.62 -2.98 20.49
CA ARG A 36 -8.07 -1.81 21.18
C ARG A 36 -8.21 -1.98 22.68
N ASN A 37 -7.16 -1.66 23.41
CA ASN A 37 -7.16 -1.61 24.85
C ASN A 37 -7.01 -0.16 25.30
N TYR A 38 -7.93 0.27 26.14
CA TYR A 38 -7.92 1.61 26.73
C TYR A 38 -7.76 1.48 28.24
N GLU A 39 -7.09 2.46 28.82
CA GLU A 39 -7.08 2.72 30.24
C GLU A 39 -8.03 3.89 30.51
N VAL A 40 -8.98 3.69 31.39
CA VAL A 40 -9.89 4.73 31.89
C VAL A 40 -9.51 5.01 33.32
N GLU A 41 -9.02 6.21 33.59
CA GLU A 41 -8.67 6.68 34.91
C GLU A 41 -9.79 7.58 35.42
N PHE A 42 -10.40 7.19 36.53
CA PHE A 42 -11.46 7.93 37.23
C PHE A 42 -10.85 8.78 38.33
N SER A 43 -11.26 10.04 38.41
CA SER A 43 -10.90 10.97 39.45
C SER A 43 -12.16 11.50 40.14
N VAL A 44 -12.10 11.71 41.44
CA VAL A 44 -13.14 12.34 42.25
C VAL A 44 -12.54 13.54 42.94
N ASP A 45 -13.18 14.71 42.77
CA ASP A 45 -12.69 16.00 43.26
C ASP A 45 -11.21 16.27 42.89
N GLY A 46 -10.87 15.92 41.62
CA GLY A 46 -9.56 16.09 41.06
C GLY A 46 -8.50 15.07 41.49
N LYS A 47 -8.83 14.12 42.38
CA LYS A 47 -7.89 13.09 42.83
C LYS A 47 -8.16 11.77 42.11
N PRO A 48 -7.15 11.09 41.52
CA PRO A 48 -7.32 9.79 40.89
C PRO A 48 -7.72 8.73 41.93
N VAL A 49 -8.81 8.01 41.64
CA VAL A 49 -9.37 7.01 42.57
C VAL A 49 -9.35 5.60 42.00
N ARG A 50 -9.47 5.44 40.71
CA ARG A 50 -9.50 4.12 40.09
C ARG A 50 -9.10 4.10 38.62
N LYS A 51 -8.41 3.02 38.21
CA LYS A 51 -8.10 2.71 36.82
C LYS A 51 -8.84 1.46 36.39
N VAL A 52 -9.44 1.53 35.19
CA VAL A 52 -10.16 0.41 34.59
C VAL A 52 -9.63 0.17 33.18
N PHE A 53 -9.44 -1.10 32.84
CA PHE A 53 -8.99 -1.50 31.52
C PHE A 53 -10.17 -1.96 30.67
N VAL A 54 -10.34 -1.33 29.51
CA VAL A 54 -11.45 -1.62 28.61
C VAL A 54 -10.89 -2.15 27.31
N ARG A 55 -11.31 -3.35 26.93
CA ARG A 55 -11.00 -3.95 25.64
C ARG A 55 -12.19 -3.77 24.70
N THR A 56 -11.92 -3.16 23.55
CA THR A 56 -12.92 -2.93 22.50
C THR A 56 -12.49 -3.58 21.19
N TYR A 57 -13.43 -3.77 20.30
CA TYR A 57 -13.18 -4.17 18.92
C TYR A 57 -13.78 -3.16 17.97
N LEU A 58 -12.91 -2.52 17.17
CA LEU A 58 -13.31 -1.53 16.17
C LEU A 58 -13.44 -2.20 14.81
N LYS A 59 -14.66 -2.31 14.30
CA LYS A 59 -14.91 -2.74 12.91
C LYS A 59 -14.66 -1.55 11.99
N LEU A 60 -13.68 -1.70 11.10
CA LEU A 60 -13.35 -0.70 10.10
C LEU A 60 -13.82 -1.16 8.73
N TYR A 61 -14.69 -0.37 8.12
CA TYR A 61 -15.16 -0.59 6.75
C TYR A 61 -14.56 0.50 5.86
N LYS A 62 -13.93 0.09 4.77
CA LYS A 62 -13.43 0.97 3.71
C LYS A 62 -13.97 0.51 2.35
N GLU A 63 -14.08 1.44 1.42
CA GLU A 63 -14.24 1.13 0.01
C GLU A 63 -12.89 0.73 -0.54
N ILE A 64 -12.80 -0.47 -1.07
CA ILE A 64 -11.58 -1.03 -1.66
C ILE A 64 -11.88 -1.62 -3.02
N PHE A 65 -10.85 -1.76 -3.85
CA PHE A 65 -10.96 -2.43 -5.13
C PHE A 65 -10.64 -3.91 -4.99
N VAL A 66 -11.46 -4.73 -5.66
CA VAL A 66 -11.29 -6.19 -5.77
C VAL A 66 -11.37 -6.59 -7.24
N ALA A 67 -10.79 -7.73 -7.59
CA ALA A 67 -10.95 -8.29 -8.92
C ALA A 67 -12.43 -8.64 -9.16
N ARG A 68 -12.98 -8.21 -10.30
CA ARG A 68 -14.34 -8.55 -10.71
C ARG A 68 -14.41 -10.03 -11.09
N ASP A 69 -13.50 -10.45 -11.94
CA ASP A 69 -13.37 -11.81 -12.45
C ASP A 69 -11.96 -12.34 -12.22
N THR A 70 -11.66 -13.54 -12.70
CA THR A 70 -10.32 -14.11 -12.62
C THR A 70 -9.35 -13.32 -13.52
N ILE A 71 -8.29 -12.77 -12.92
CA ILE A 71 -7.19 -12.11 -13.65
C ILE A 71 -5.99 -13.05 -13.67
N LYS A 72 -5.52 -13.40 -14.87
CA LYS A 72 -4.38 -14.30 -15.04
C LYS A 72 -3.07 -13.59 -14.73
N ARG A 73 -2.04 -14.36 -14.35
CA ARG A 73 -0.68 -13.85 -14.18
C ARG A 73 -0.21 -13.14 -15.45
N ASN A 74 0.45 -11.98 -15.31
CA ASN A 74 0.95 -11.09 -16.36
C ASN A 74 -0.15 -10.44 -17.22
N GLN A 75 -1.43 -10.63 -16.91
CA GLN A 75 -2.52 -9.89 -17.55
C GLN A 75 -2.47 -8.42 -17.12
N VAL A 76 -2.62 -7.52 -18.08
CA VAL A 76 -2.80 -6.08 -17.81
C VAL A 76 -4.17 -5.87 -17.18
N ILE A 77 -4.22 -5.08 -16.14
CA ILE A 77 -5.44 -4.80 -15.39
C ILE A 77 -6.10 -3.55 -15.97
N GLU A 78 -7.31 -3.69 -16.43
CA GLU A 78 -8.14 -2.62 -16.97
C GLU A 78 -9.18 -2.14 -15.94
N GLU A 79 -9.81 -1.00 -16.19
CA GLU A 79 -10.87 -0.49 -15.31
C GLU A 79 -12.06 -1.46 -15.21
N SER A 80 -12.36 -2.18 -16.28
CA SER A 80 -13.40 -3.22 -16.33
C SER A 80 -13.14 -4.39 -15.38
N ASP A 81 -11.89 -4.67 -15.04
CA ASP A 81 -11.50 -5.75 -14.12
C ASP A 81 -11.71 -5.37 -12.64
N LEU A 82 -11.99 -4.10 -12.36
CA LEU A 82 -12.15 -3.60 -11.00
C LEU A 82 -13.61 -3.59 -10.56
N LEU A 83 -13.84 -4.06 -9.34
CA LEU A 83 -15.11 -3.90 -8.64
C LEU A 83 -14.85 -3.17 -7.31
N LYS A 84 -15.52 -2.05 -7.10
CA LYS A 84 -15.43 -1.28 -5.86
C LYS A 84 -16.44 -1.81 -4.84
N LEU A 85 -15.94 -2.28 -3.70
CA LEU A 85 -16.77 -2.86 -2.64
C LEU A 85 -16.42 -2.25 -1.27
N ARG A 86 -17.46 -2.04 -0.46
CA ARG A 86 -17.28 -1.71 0.95
C ARG A 86 -17.04 -2.97 1.75
N ARG A 87 -15.79 -3.15 2.22
CA ARG A 87 -15.39 -4.33 3.00
C ARG A 87 -14.88 -3.97 4.38
N ASN A 88 -15.04 -4.92 5.28
CA ASN A 88 -14.38 -4.87 6.59
C ASN A 88 -12.88 -5.14 6.39
N VAL A 89 -12.05 -4.13 6.69
CA VAL A 89 -10.60 -4.17 6.46
C VAL A 89 -9.78 -4.44 7.72
N ASP A 90 -10.41 -4.48 8.90
CA ASP A 90 -9.72 -4.78 10.17
C ASP A 90 -9.17 -6.21 10.23
N ARG A 91 -9.70 -7.12 9.43
CA ARG A 91 -9.26 -8.52 9.28
C ARG A 91 -8.36 -8.78 8.08
N ILE A 92 -8.19 -7.79 7.20
CA ILE A 92 -7.29 -7.93 6.05
C ILE A 92 -5.85 -7.84 6.58
N GLN A 93 -5.13 -8.96 6.52
CA GLN A 93 -3.75 -9.06 7.04
C GLN A 93 -2.71 -8.41 6.11
N ARG A 94 -3.08 -8.13 4.86
CA ARG A 94 -2.20 -7.57 3.82
C ARG A 94 -2.59 -6.12 3.54
N ASP A 95 -1.62 -5.34 3.07
CA ASP A 95 -1.90 -4.02 2.54
C ASP A 95 -2.86 -4.12 1.34
N TYR A 96 -3.76 -3.17 1.21
CA TYR A 96 -4.75 -3.12 0.15
C TYR A 96 -4.73 -1.74 -0.53
N LEU A 97 -5.06 -1.74 -1.81
CA LEU A 97 -5.11 -0.53 -2.62
C LEU A 97 -6.53 0.05 -2.61
N THR A 98 -6.61 1.37 -2.43
CA THR A 98 -7.87 2.14 -2.41
C THR A 98 -7.98 3.11 -3.58
N ASP A 99 -6.88 3.33 -4.31
CA ASP A 99 -6.82 4.20 -5.48
C ASP A 99 -6.71 3.36 -6.75
N LYS A 100 -7.68 3.52 -7.66
CA LYS A 100 -7.71 2.81 -8.94
C LYS A 100 -6.51 3.15 -9.85
N ASN A 101 -5.97 4.36 -9.74
CA ASN A 101 -4.82 4.79 -10.54
C ASN A 101 -3.54 4.01 -10.19
N GLN A 102 -3.48 3.43 -8.99
CA GLN A 102 -2.38 2.55 -8.60
C GLN A 102 -2.52 1.14 -9.15
N ILE A 103 -3.69 0.77 -9.71
CA ILE A 103 -4.02 -0.58 -10.15
C ILE A 103 -4.11 -0.65 -11.67
N ILE A 104 -4.81 0.30 -12.30
CA ILE A 104 -5.04 0.32 -13.75
C ILE A 104 -3.71 0.47 -14.49
N GLY A 105 -3.53 -0.31 -15.57
CA GLY A 105 -2.32 -0.35 -16.37
C GLY A 105 -1.17 -1.16 -15.78
N LYS A 106 -1.32 -1.68 -14.55
CA LYS A 106 -0.39 -2.65 -13.96
C LYS A 106 -0.67 -4.05 -14.50
N ILE A 107 0.28 -4.95 -14.29
CA ILE A 107 0.08 -6.38 -14.53
C ILE A 107 -0.07 -7.14 -13.23
N SER A 108 -0.85 -8.21 -13.27
CA SER A 108 -0.94 -9.12 -12.13
C SER A 108 0.33 -9.96 -11.99
N THR A 109 0.89 -10.05 -10.78
CA THR A 109 2.09 -10.87 -10.50
C THR A 109 1.78 -12.34 -10.35
N ARG A 110 0.50 -12.69 -10.11
CA ARG A 110 -0.06 -14.03 -9.96
C ARG A 110 -1.52 -14.05 -10.43
N THR A 111 -2.12 -15.21 -10.50
CA THR A 111 -3.57 -15.29 -10.72
C THR A 111 -4.31 -14.69 -9.52
N LEU A 112 -5.28 -13.81 -9.78
CA LEU A 112 -6.21 -13.27 -8.81
C LEU A 112 -7.58 -13.87 -9.06
N ASN A 113 -8.24 -14.30 -7.99
CA ASN A 113 -9.58 -14.86 -8.07
C ASN A 113 -10.64 -13.75 -7.98
N PRO A 114 -11.88 -14.00 -8.41
CA PRO A 114 -12.98 -13.06 -8.24
C PRO A 114 -13.13 -12.62 -6.78
N SER A 115 -13.39 -11.35 -6.56
CA SER A 115 -13.50 -10.72 -5.23
C SER A 115 -12.21 -10.70 -4.41
N GLU A 116 -11.08 -11.05 -4.99
CA GLU A 116 -9.78 -10.92 -4.32
C GLU A 116 -9.32 -9.46 -4.29
N VAL A 117 -8.74 -9.04 -3.17
CA VAL A 117 -8.31 -7.65 -2.93
C VAL A 117 -6.99 -7.37 -3.63
N PHE A 118 -6.93 -6.25 -4.34
CA PHE A 118 -5.66 -5.77 -4.89
C PHE A 118 -4.73 -5.27 -3.77
N SER A 119 -3.50 -5.76 -3.79
CA SER A 119 -2.43 -5.37 -2.88
C SER A 119 -1.17 -4.97 -3.65
N PRO A 120 -0.25 -4.18 -3.06
CA PRO A 120 1.00 -3.81 -3.72
C PRO A 120 1.80 -5.01 -4.24
N ASN A 121 1.76 -6.14 -3.52
CA ASN A 121 2.48 -7.36 -3.90
C ASN A 121 1.77 -8.19 -4.99
N SER A 122 0.50 -7.91 -5.27
CA SER A 122 -0.28 -8.63 -6.28
C SER A 122 -0.21 -8.02 -7.67
N ILE A 123 0.39 -6.84 -7.79
CA ILE A 123 0.51 -6.09 -9.04
C ILE A 123 1.94 -5.57 -9.25
N ALA A 124 2.32 -5.30 -10.50
CA ALA A 124 3.60 -4.71 -10.84
C ALA A 124 3.47 -3.85 -12.10
N ASN A 125 4.42 -2.95 -12.34
CA ASN A 125 4.52 -2.28 -13.63
C ASN A 125 4.74 -3.31 -14.74
N PRO A 126 4.16 -3.14 -15.94
CA PRO A 126 4.46 -3.99 -17.09
C PRO A 126 5.94 -3.86 -17.47
N LEU A 127 6.48 -4.91 -18.10
CA LEU A 127 7.80 -4.83 -18.71
C LEU A 127 7.75 -3.84 -19.89
N LEU A 128 8.63 -2.86 -19.87
CA LEU A 128 8.77 -1.89 -20.96
C LEU A 128 9.91 -2.26 -21.90
N VAL A 129 10.97 -2.88 -21.38
CA VAL A 129 12.19 -3.20 -22.12
C VAL A 129 12.50 -4.68 -21.94
N ASN A 130 12.83 -5.36 -23.02
CA ASN A 130 13.38 -6.72 -23.02
C ASN A 130 14.89 -6.70 -23.28
N SER A 131 15.57 -7.79 -22.91
CA SER A 131 16.96 -7.97 -23.29
C SER A 131 17.05 -8.08 -24.82
N GLY A 132 17.98 -7.32 -25.42
CA GLY A 132 18.16 -7.21 -26.88
C GLY A 132 17.38 -6.06 -27.53
N ASP A 133 16.48 -5.39 -26.81
CA ASP A 133 15.75 -4.26 -27.37
C ASP A 133 16.69 -3.08 -27.66
N ARG A 134 16.52 -2.46 -28.84
CA ARG A 134 17.16 -1.20 -29.17
C ARG A 134 16.42 -0.04 -28.54
N LEU A 135 17.16 0.87 -27.93
CA LEU A 135 16.64 2.02 -27.21
C LEU A 135 17.59 3.21 -27.27
N GLN A 136 17.15 4.37 -26.84
CA GLN A 136 17.98 5.57 -26.70
C GLN A 136 18.45 5.71 -25.27
N ILE A 137 19.75 5.84 -25.10
CA ILE A 137 20.40 6.25 -23.85
C ILE A 137 20.36 7.77 -23.84
N VAL A 138 19.68 8.37 -22.88
CA VAL A 138 19.57 9.82 -22.74
C VAL A 138 20.27 10.25 -21.46
N PHE A 139 21.11 11.28 -21.61
CA PHE A 139 21.65 12.06 -20.51
C PHE A 139 21.04 13.45 -20.58
N GLU A 140 20.45 13.92 -19.52
CA GLU A 140 19.74 15.20 -19.52
C GLU A 140 20.05 16.00 -18.26
N THR A 141 20.42 17.25 -18.49
CA THR A 141 20.60 18.29 -17.46
C THR A 141 19.79 19.52 -17.88
N PRO A 142 19.60 20.54 -17.00
CA PRO A 142 18.89 21.76 -17.38
C PRO A 142 19.44 22.48 -18.62
N PHE A 143 20.70 22.24 -18.95
CA PHE A 143 21.40 22.97 -20.02
C PHE A 143 21.85 22.07 -21.19
N LEU A 144 21.76 20.75 -21.03
CA LEU A 144 22.33 19.83 -22.01
C LEU A 144 21.49 18.55 -22.10
N ARG A 145 21.14 18.15 -23.30
CA ARG A 145 20.55 16.83 -23.59
C ARG A 145 21.39 16.12 -24.64
N LEU A 146 21.89 14.96 -24.28
CA LEU A 146 22.64 14.06 -25.16
C LEU A 146 21.85 12.76 -25.32
N SER A 147 21.92 12.17 -26.50
CA SER A 147 21.36 10.84 -26.76
C SER A 147 22.29 10.00 -27.60
N ALA A 148 22.32 8.70 -27.32
CA ALA A 148 23.08 7.72 -28.08
C ALA A 148 22.26 6.43 -28.25
N PRO A 149 22.45 5.68 -29.35
CA PRO A 149 21.80 4.39 -29.51
C PRO A 149 22.39 3.35 -28.57
N GLY A 150 21.55 2.46 -28.06
CA GLY A 150 21.99 1.39 -27.19
C GLY A 150 21.11 0.14 -27.29
N ILE A 151 21.67 -0.97 -26.82
CA ILE A 151 21.00 -2.27 -26.74
C ILE A 151 20.88 -2.65 -25.27
N SER A 152 19.65 -2.93 -24.84
CA SER A 152 19.41 -3.43 -23.48
C SER A 152 20.01 -4.81 -23.28
N LEU A 153 20.73 -5.03 -22.19
CA LEU A 153 21.28 -6.33 -21.81
C LEU A 153 20.38 -7.07 -20.83
N ALA A 154 19.33 -6.41 -20.30
CA ALA A 154 18.41 -7.00 -19.33
C ALA A 154 16.97 -6.54 -19.58
N LYS A 155 16.02 -7.25 -18.95
CA LYS A 155 14.61 -6.82 -18.90
C LYS A 155 14.44 -5.70 -17.89
N GLY A 156 13.55 -4.74 -18.17
CA GLY A 156 13.28 -3.63 -17.26
C GLY A 156 11.85 -3.14 -17.32
N ARG A 157 11.35 -2.72 -16.16
CA ARG A 157 10.12 -1.96 -15.97
C ARG A 157 10.45 -0.48 -15.83
N GLU A 158 9.46 0.36 -15.86
CA GLU A 158 9.64 1.79 -15.55
C GLU A 158 10.30 1.96 -14.17
N GLY A 159 11.37 2.74 -14.13
CA GLY A 159 12.16 3.00 -12.92
C GLY A 159 13.27 1.98 -12.63
N ASP A 160 13.30 0.83 -13.31
CA ASP A 160 14.36 -0.17 -13.11
C ASP A 160 15.70 0.36 -13.69
N ARG A 161 16.79 0.09 -12.97
CA ARG A 161 18.14 0.38 -13.44
C ARG A 161 18.70 -0.86 -14.12
N ILE A 162 18.93 -0.75 -15.44
CA ILE A 162 19.38 -1.88 -16.28
C ILE A 162 20.71 -1.59 -16.96
N PRO A 163 21.51 -2.60 -17.26
CA PRO A 163 22.71 -2.46 -18.08
C PRO A 163 22.32 -2.32 -19.56
N VAL A 164 22.89 -1.33 -20.22
CA VAL A 164 22.69 -1.01 -21.63
C VAL A 164 24.03 -0.86 -22.31
N LYS A 165 24.23 -1.52 -23.43
CA LYS A 165 25.44 -1.41 -24.24
C LYS A 165 25.23 -0.29 -25.27
N ASN A 166 26.04 0.74 -25.24
CA ASN A 166 26.08 1.77 -26.27
C ASN A 166 26.54 1.14 -27.60
N GLU A 167 25.78 1.38 -28.69
CA GLU A 167 26.06 0.77 -29.99
C GLU A 167 27.33 1.35 -30.65
N ASP A 168 27.68 2.61 -30.36
CA ASP A 168 28.84 3.28 -30.97
C ASP A 168 30.14 2.95 -30.19
N SER A 169 30.16 3.28 -28.89
CA SER A 169 31.34 3.10 -28.05
C SER A 169 31.58 1.68 -27.57
N LYS A 170 30.59 0.78 -27.71
CA LYS A 170 30.55 -0.59 -27.16
C LYS A 170 30.63 -0.68 -25.63
N THR A 171 30.59 0.46 -24.96
CA THR A 171 30.66 0.54 -23.50
C THR A 171 29.32 0.19 -22.88
N VAL A 172 29.33 -0.50 -21.73
CA VAL A 172 28.13 -0.80 -20.96
C VAL A 172 27.93 0.28 -19.91
N VAL A 173 26.74 0.87 -19.90
CA VAL A 173 26.30 1.86 -18.91
C VAL A 173 25.08 1.36 -18.19
N PHE A 174 24.90 1.76 -16.92
CA PHE A 174 23.68 1.50 -16.18
C PHE A 174 22.75 2.71 -16.31
N ALA A 175 21.53 2.46 -16.81
CA ALA A 175 20.55 3.49 -17.06
C ALA A 175 19.18 3.11 -16.50
N THR A 176 18.40 4.11 -16.13
CA THR A 176 17.04 3.95 -15.60
C THR A 176 16.03 3.95 -16.73
N VAL A 177 15.18 2.94 -16.80
CA VAL A 177 14.09 2.84 -17.78
C VAL A 177 13.06 3.92 -17.56
N LYS A 178 12.80 4.74 -18.58
CA LYS A 178 11.75 5.77 -18.56
C LYS A 178 10.55 5.38 -19.41
N THR A 179 10.80 4.86 -20.60
CA THR A 179 9.76 4.38 -21.52
C THR A 179 10.26 3.12 -22.22
N LYS A 180 9.42 2.55 -23.09
CA LYS A 180 9.77 1.38 -23.92
C LYS A 180 11.08 1.56 -24.70
N ASN A 181 11.37 2.79 -25.13
CA ASN A 181 12.49 3.08 -26.03
C ASN A 181 13.53 4.02 -25.43
N ILE A 182 13.36 4.47 -24.19
CA ILE A 182 14.23 5.48 -23.58
C ILE A 182 14.69 5.01 -22.20
N VAL A 183 16.02 5.07 -22.01
CA VAL A 183 16.66 4.92 -20.70
C VAL A 183 17.47 6.17 -20.40
N GLN A 184 17.52 6.56 -19.14
CA GLN A 184 18.21 7.75 -18.67
C GLN A 184 19.41 7.38 -17.82
N VAL A 185 20.55 8.01 -18.14
CA VAL A 185 21.75 7.98 -17.31
C VAL A 185 21.79 9.26 -16.47
N ASN A 186 22.09 9.12 -15.21
CA ASN A 186 22.26 10.26 -14.28
C ASN A 186 23.76 10.52 -14.09
#